data_a950fd8de4f1ad2c2f6e610fdc78acbb
#
_entry.id   a950fd8de4f1ad2c2f6e610fdc78acbb
#
_cell.length_a   1.000
_cell.length_b   1.000
_cell.length_c   1.000
_cell.angle_alpha   90.00
_cell.angle_beta   90.00
_cell.angle_gamma   90.00
#
_symmetry.space_group_name_H-M   'P 1'
#
loop_
_entity.id
_entity.type
_entity.pdbx_description
1 polymer ?
#
loop_
_entity_poly.entity_id
_entity_poly.type
_entity_poly.pdbx_seq_one_letter_code
_entity_poly.pdbx_strand_id
1 'polypeptide(L)' 'MKVETAMRLLHATREQLHGKPTREVVPFEVAEMAGIDPYQREYDESVRYLLDKGYIEPYPKPSHWFYRMTNKGLEEILSG' A
#
# COMPACT_ATOMS: atom_id res chain seq x y z
N MET A 1 1.45 -15.28 -2.51
CA MET A 1 1.01 -14.09 -1.75
C MET A 1 -0.45 -14.26 -1.36
N LYS A 2 -0.82 -13.88 -0.17
CA LYS A 2 -2.20 -13.91 0.27
C LYS A 2 -2.82 -12.53 0.11
N VAL A 3 -4.06 -12.48 -0.37
CA VAL A 3 -4.79 -11.21 -0.51
C VAL A 3 -4.88 -10.48 0.82
N GLU A 4 -5.06 -11.23 1.90
CA GLU A 4 -5.10 -10.69 3.26
C GLU A 4 -3.85 -9.89 3.60
N THR A 5 -2.67 -10.37 3.20
CA THR A 5 -1.42 -9.67 3.42
C THR A 5 -1.39 -8.34 2.67
N ALA A 6 -1.83 -8.35 1.41
CA ALA A 6 -1.91 -7.12 0.61
C ALA A 6 -2.88 -6.11 1.24
N MET A 7 -4.01 -6.59 1.75
CA MET A 7 -4.98 -5.71 2.39
C MET A 7 -4.45 -5.13 3.70
N ARG A 8 -3.66 -5.90 4.46
CA ARG A 8 -3.00 -5.36 5.66
C ARG A 8 -2.04 -4.23 5.28
N LEU A 9 -1.34 -4.40 4.17
CA LEU A 9 -0.44 -3.34 3.68
C LEU A 9 -1.23 -2.09 3.30
N LEU A 10 -2.37 -2.26 2.65
CA LEU A 10 -3.23 -1.13 2.28
C LEU A 10 -3.76 -0.40 3.52
N HIS A 11 -4.21 -1.14 4.53
CA HIS A 11 -4.67 -0.55 5.79
C HIS A 11 -3.54 0.21 6.50
N ALA A 12 -2.34 -0.35 6.53
CA ALA A 12 -1.18 0.30 7.12
C ALA A 12 -0.82 1.57 6.36
N THR A 13 -0.97 1.56 5.03
CA THR A 13 -0.75 2.73 4.18
C THR A 13 -1.69 3.87 4.60
N ARG A 14 -2.97 3.55 4.76
CA ARG A 14 -3.94 4.55 5.20
C ARG A 14 -3.60 5.10 6.57
N GLU A 15 -3.18 4.23 7.47
CA GLU A 15 -2.80 4.62 8.83
C GLU A 15 -1.62 5.61 8.81
N GLN A 16 -0.60 5.31 8.02
CA GLN A 16 0.55 6.20 7.89
C GLN A 16 0.16 7.56 7.31
N LEU A 17 -0.77 7.56 6.36
CA LEU A 17 -1.21 8.79 5.71
C LEU A 17 -2.21 9.59 6.53
N HIS A 18 -2.68 9.04 7.64
CA HIS A 18 -3.72 9.66 8.47
C HIS A 18 -4.96 10.04 7.65
N GLY A 19 -5.31 9.17 6.69
CA GLY A 19 -6.46 9.38 5.83
C GLY A 19 -6.25 10.37 4.69
N LYS A 20 -5.02 10.83 4.47
CA LYS A 20 -4.70 11.77 3.38
C LYS A 20 -4.05 11.01 2.23
N PRO A 21 -4.81 10.54 1.24
CA PRO A 21 -4.29 9.65 0.19
C PRO A 21 -3.29 10.29 -0.77
N THR A 22 -3.17 11.62 -0.76
CA THR A 22 -2.28 12.34 -1.68
C THR A 22 -0.83 12.42 -1.23
N ARG A 23 -0.51 11.99 0.00
CA ARG A 23 0.86 12.03 0.52
C ARG A 23 1.65 10.81 0.05
N GLU A 24 2.96 11.00 -0.09
CA GLU A 24 3.85 9.89 -0.36
C GLU A 24 3.92 8.95 0.83
N VAL A 25 4.07 7.68 0.53
CA VAL A 25 4.22 6.64 1.54
C VAL A 25 5.69 6.30 1.67
N VAL A 26 6.15 6.10 2.89
CA VAL A 26 7.50 5.58 3.15
C VAL A 26 7.39 4.05 3.26
N PRO A 27 7.82 3.30 2.24
CA PRO A 27 7.54 1.86 2.15
C PRO A 27 8.00 1.04 3.33
N PHE A 28 9.18 1.34 3.87
CA PHE A 28 9.71 0.56 4.99
C PHE A 28 8.87 0.74 6.26
N GLU A 29 8.40 1.95 6.51
CA GLU A 29 7.56 2.21 7.66
C GLU A 29 6.22 1.51 7.53
N VAL A 30 5.63 1.55 6.35
CA VAL A 30 4.34 0.90 6.09
C VAL A 30 4.45 -0.60 6.23
N ALA A 31 5.50 -1.20 5.68
CA ALA A 31 5.72 -2.63 5.78
C ALA A 31 5.87 -3.05 7.24
N GLU A 32 6.62 -2.28 8.01
CA GLU A 32 6.80 -2.55 9.44
C GLU A 32 5.47 -2.47 10.19
N MET A 33 4.66 -1.45 9.92
CA MET A 33 3.33 -1.31 10.51
C MET A 33 2.42 -2.49 10.18
N ALA A 34 2.56 -3.03 8.97
CA ALA A 34 1.76 -4.18 8.52
C ALA A 34 2.32 -5.53 8.99
N GLY A 35 3.51 -5.53 9.61
CA GLY A 35 4.17 -6.76 10.01
C GLY A 35 4.74 -7.54 8.83
N ILE A 36 5.13 -6.86 7.78
CA ILE A 36 5.66 -7.46 6.56
C ILE A 36 7.12 -7.02 6.40
N ASP A 37 8.01 -7.97 6.08
CA ASP A 37 9.40 -7.65 5.80
C ASP A 37 9.51 -7.05 4.40
N PRO A 38 9.96 -5.78 4.25
CA PRO A 38 10.04 -5.13 2.94
C PRO A 38 11.09 -5.74 2.02
N TYR A 39 11.98 -6.57 2.54
CA TYR A 39 13.00 -7.24 1.73
C TYR A 39 12.56 -8.61 1.22
N GLN A 40 11.38 -9.06 1.60
CA GLN A 40 10.85 -10.35 1.19
C GLN A 40 9.94 -10.23 -0.04
N ARG A 41 9.82 -11.33 -0.77
CA ARG A 41 8.98 -11.40 -1.97
C ARG A 41 7.52 -11.03 -1.66
N GLU A 42 7.05 -11.39 -0.46
CA GLU A 42 5.67 -11.11 -0.06
C GLU A 42 5.34 -9.63 -0.13
N TYR A 43 6.30 -8.76 0.20
CA TYR A 43 6.10 -7.32 0.08
C TYR A 43 5.90 -6.91 -1.39
N ASP A 44 6.80 -7.37 -2.29
CA ASP A 44 6.71 -7.05 -3.71
C ASP A 44 5.40 -7.55 -4.32
N GLU A 45 5.00 -8.77 -3.98
CA GLU A 45 3.76 -9.34 -4.48
C GLU A 45 2.55 -8.56 -3.99
N SER A 46 2.57 -8.12 -2.73
CA SER A 46 1.49 -7.33 -2.15
C SER A 46 1.37 -5.98 -2.85
N VAL A 47 2.50 -5.30 -3.08
CA VAL A 47 2.51 -4.02 -3.78
C VAL A 47 1.97 -4.19 -5.20
N ARG A 48 2.40 -5.22 -5.91
CA ARG A 48 1.91 -5.49 -7.27
C ARG A 48 0.41 -5.75 -7.29
N TYR A 49 -0.08 -6.53 -6.32
CA TYR A 49 -1.51 -6.79 -6.21
C TYR A 49 -2.28 -5.48 -6.06
N LEU A 50 -1.83 -4.60 -5.16
CA LEU A 50 -2.51 -3.33 -4.92
C LEU A 50 -2.45 -2.41 -6.15
N LEU A 51 -1.33 -2.41 -6.87
CA LEU A 51 -1.20 -1.66 -8.11
C LEU A 51 -2.15 -2.18 -9.18
N ASP A 52 -2.24 -3.51 -9.34
CA ASP A 52 -3.10 -4.14 -10.32
C ASP A 52 -4.58 -3.86 -10.05
N LYS A 53 -4.95 -3.77 -8.78
CA LYS A 53 -6.32 -3.45 -8.40
C LYS A 53 -6.63 -1.95 -8.49
N GLY A 54 -5.60 -1.13 -8.67
CA GLY A 54 -5.78 0.31 -8.73
C GLY A 54 -5.98 0.95 -7.38
N TYR A 55 -5.62 0.27 -6.30
CA TYR A 55 -5.75 0.79 -4.93
C TYR A 55 -4.62 1.73 -4.55
N ILE A 56 -3.47 1.59 -5.19
CA ILE A 56 -2.33 2.48 -5.04
C ILE A 56 -1.77 2.81 -6.41
N GLU A 57 -0.99 3.87 -6.51
CA GLU A 57 -0.33 4.25 -7.75
C GLU A 57 1.08 4.76 -7.47
N PRO A 58 2.02 4.61 -8.43
CA PRO A 58 3.38 5.14 -8.25
C PRO A 58 3.35 6.66 -8.09
N TYR A 59 4.15 7.17 -7.17
CA TYR A 59 4.20 8.61 -6.91
C TYR A 59 5.51 8.94 -6.20
N PRO A 60 6.20 10.04 -6.56
CA PRO A 60 5.86 11.06 -7.55
C PRO A 60 6.15 10.66 -9.00
N LYS A 61 6.81 9.52 -9.19
CA LYS A 61 7.13 9.00 -10.52
C LYS A 61 7.09 7.48 -10.46
N PRO A 62 6.99 6.77 -11.61
CA PRO A 62 6.96 5.32 -11.60
C PRO A 62 8.13 4.73 -10.82
N SER A 63 7.80 4.03 -9.72
CA SER A 63 8.78 3.42 -8.83
C SER A 63 8.09 2.35 -7.99
N HIS A 64 8.82 1.29 -7.67
CA HIS A 64 8.32 0.25 -6.76
C HIS A 64 8.49 0.66 -5.30
N TRP A 65 9.20 1.76 -5.04
CA TRP A 65 9.55 2.15 -3.68
C TRP A 65 8.61 3.18 -3.08
N PHE A 66 8.07 4.08 -3.94
CA PHE A 66 7.18 5.13 -3.45
C PHE A 66 5.84 5.03 -4.17
N TYR A 67 4.78 5.20 -3.42
CA TYR A 67 3.43 5.16 -3.97
C TYR A 67 2.51 6.00 -3.11
N ARG A 68 1.31 6.24 -3.62
CA ARG A 68 0.25 6.89 -2.85
C ARG A 68 -1.03 6.07 -3.01
N MET A 69 -1.95 6.25 -2.06
CA MET A 69 -3.24 5.59 -2.12
C MET A 69 -4.14 6.31 -3.10
N THR A 70 -4.90 5.56 -3.90
CA THR A 70 -5.91 6.12 -4.79
C THR A 70 -7.23 6.25 -4.06
N ASN A 71 -8.17 7.01 -4.64
CA ASN A 71 -9.53 7.08 -4.10
C ASN A 71 -10.18 5.70 -4.08
N LYS A 72 -9.90 4.87 -5.07
CA LYS A 72 -10.41 3.49 -5.12
C LYS A 72 -9.89 2.68 -3.94
N GLY A 73 -8.61 2.82 -3.59
CA GLY A 73 -8.03 2.14 -2.45
C GLY A 73 -8.68 2.58 -1.14
N LEU A 74 -8.89 3.88 -1.00
CA LEU A 74 -9.55 4.42 0.18
C LEU A 74 -10.98 3.90 0.31
N GLU A 75 -11.73 3.89 -0.78
CA GLU A 75 -13.09 3.36 -0.80
C GLU A 75 -13.14 1.89 -0.41
N GLU A 76 -12.18 1.10 -0.88
CA GLU A 76 -12.10 -0.33 -0.55
C GLU A 76 -11.95 -0.54 0.95
N ILE A 77 -11.11 0.25 1.60
CA ILE A 77 -10.91 0.18 3.05
C ILE A 77 -12.18 0.59 3.79
N LEU A 78 -12.82 1.68 3.34
CA LEU A 78 -13.99 2.23 4.03
C LEU A 78 -15.24 1.38 3.86
N SER A 79 -15.36 0.68 2.74
CA SER A 79 -16.52 -0.17 2.47
C SER A 79 -16.37 -1.59 3.03
N GLY A 80 -15.15 -1.97 3.35
CA GLY A 80 -14.85 -3.29 3.88
C GLY A 80 -14.75 -3.28 5.38
#